data_685134d19e81f4fa3553c5a29531f7d1
#
_entry.id   685134d19e81f4fa3553c5a29531f7d1
#
_cell.length_a   1.000
_cell.length_b   1.000
_cell.length_c   1.000
_cell.angle_alpha   90.00
_cell.angle_beta   90.00
_cell.angle_gamma   90.00
#
_symmetry.space_group_name_H-M   'P 1'
#
loop_
_entity.id
_entity.type
_entity.pdbx_description
1 polymer ?
#
loop_
_entity_poly.entity_id
_entity_poly.type
_entity_poly.pdbx_seq_one_letter_code
_entity_poly.pdbx_strand_id
1 'polypeptide(L)'
;MVGAGVRMAYMGIAEENGPSGNVISMFGVAPQIGLIVKPEDKQFRVGLTGRMPVSATSNFTVASLIRQQQPDGSTIQTVGGNGDPARGFITPAKVVQPWEIEFGVAYQLGPRPLNPRWIEPRDHELELEREIARARDLRLQNQRFVMASLPSSTPFERLERARRLGIMAREEAAAREIEDAELRDAKKLLEEQREARYQNWPRERVLLLASVLMTGPSEDAVALEGFIDQRRELVGQKVTIMPRAGVESEAIPNLLKTRAGVYLEPSRFADGSSREHLTVGLDVRLFKWDVFGLFPGKEWRVSSFVDVSERYQNYGLSAGSWH
;
A
#
# COMPACT_ATOMS: atom_id res chain seq x y z
N MET A 1 5.72 -4.07 -13.48
CA MET A 1 5.78 -4.40 -12.03
C MET A 1 4.69 -5.40 -11.72
N VAL A 2 5.02 -6.43 -10.92
CA VAL A 2 4.05 -7.44 -10.45
C VAL A 2 3.95 -7.30 -8.94
N GLY A 3 2.75 -7.40 -8.40
CA GLY A 3 2.48 -7.37 -6.97
C GLY A 3 1.57 -8.53 -6.58
N ALA A 4 1.79 -9.05 -5.39
CA ALA A 4 0.91 -10.03 -4.77
C ALA A 4 0.55 -9.55 -3.37
N GLY A 5 -0.63 -9.91 -2.89
CA GLY A 5 -1.12 -9.52 -1.59
C GLY A 5 -2.15 -10.51 -1.06
N VAL A 6 -2.57 -10.28 0.16
CA VAL A 6 -3.60 -11.04 0.83
C VAL A 6 -4.73 -10.09 1.21
N ARG A 7 -5.96 -10.46 0.87
CA ARG A 7 -7.17 -9.77 1.25
C ARG A 7 -7.79 -10.48 2.46
N MET A 8 -8.09 -9.73 3.49
CA MET A 8 -8.76 -10.23 4.69
C MET A 8 -10.11 -9.56 4.81
N ALA A 9 -11.14 -10.31 5.14
CA ALA A 9 -12.46 -9.81 5.42
C ALA A 9 -12.91 -10.31 6.80
N TYR A 10 -13.37 -9.38 7.62
CA TYR A 10 -13.99 -9.67 8.90
C TYR A 10 -15.37 -9.04 8.92
N MET A 11 -16.37 -9.80 9.35
CA MET A 11 -17.71 -9.31 9.61
C MET A 11 -18.14 -9.79 10.99
N GLY A 12 -18.68 -8.88 11.79
CA GLY A 12 -19.29 -9.18 13.08
C GLY A 12 -20.68 -8.60 13.15
N ILE A 13 -21.63 -9.36 13.65
CA ILE A 13 -22.97 -8.90 14.01
C ILE A 13 -23.11 -9.05 15.51
N ALA A 14 -23.40 -7.95 16.20
CA ALA A 14 -23.61 -7.91 17.64
C ALA A 14 -25.04 -7.44 17.95
N GLU A 15 -25.58 -7.89 19.05
CA GLU A 15 -26.86 -7.40 19.57
C GLU A 15 -26.61 -6.08 20.33
N GLU A 16 -27.42 -5.05 20.04
CA GLU A 16 -27.23 -3.70 20.60
C GLU A 16 -27.33 -3.63 22.12
N ASN A 17 -28.15 -4.51 22.75
CA ASN A 17 -28.39 -4.56 24.19
C ASN A 17 -28.08 -5.92 24.83
N GLY A 18 -27.35 -6.80 24.12
CA GLY A 18 -27.01 -8.13 24.58
C GLY A 18 -25.75 -8.16 25.47
N PRO A 19 -25.53 -9.25 26.19
CA PRO A 19 -24.24 -9.47 26.88
C PRO A 19 -23.12 -9.44 25.83
N SER A 20 -22.10 -8.64 26.09
CA SER A 20 -20.97 -8.31 25.22
C SER A 20 -20.42 -9.51 24.45
N GLY A 21 -20.84 -9.67 23.20
CA GLY A 21 -20.33 -10.70 22.29
C GLY A 21 -20.97 -10.61 20.91
N ASN A 22 -20.20 -10.93 19.89
CA ASN A 22 -20.72 -11.06 18.53
C ASN A 22 -21.65 -12.28 18.44
N VAL A 23 -22.89 -12.07 18.01
CA VAL A 23 -23.84 -13.14 17.68
C VAL A 23 -23.31 -13.99 16.53
N ILE A 24 -22.70 -13.33 15.55
CA ILE A 24 -22.07 -13.96 14.40
C ILE A 24 -20.74 -13.26 14.17
N SER A 25 -19.67 -14.03 14.04
CA SER A 25 -18.38 -13.52 13.56
C SER A 25 -17.87 -14.38 12.42
N MET A 26 -17.32 -13.73 11.42
CA MET A 26 -16.78 -14.37 10.24
C MET A 26 -15.45 -13.75 9.88
N PHE A 27 -14.49 -14.60 9.56
CA PHE A 27 -13.19 -14.19 9.08
C PHE A 27 -12.83 -14.99 7.84
N GLY A 28 -12.39 -14.30 6.82
CA GLY A 28 -11.97 -14.95 5.58
C GLY A 28 -10.72 -14.30 5.00
N VAL A 29 -9.95 -15.08 4.28
CA VAL A 29 -8.68 -14.65 3.66
C VAL A 29 -8.64 -15.16 2.22
N ALA A 30 -8.16 -14.34 1.29
CA ALA A 30 -7.93 -14.72 -0.08
C ALA A 30 -6.72 -14.00 -0.69
N PRO A 31 -5.99 -14.65 -1.63
CA PRO A 31 -4.91 -14.01 -2.33
C PRO A 31 -5.42 -13.02 -3.38
N GLN A 32 -4.57 -12.04 -3.68
CA GLN A 32 -4.75 -11.13 -4.81
C GLN A 32 -3.43 -10.96 -5.55
N ILE A 33 -3.51 -10.73 -6.85
CA ILE A 33 -2.37 -10.48 -7.71
C ILE A 33 -2.65 -9.25 -8.59
N GLY A 34 -1.62 -8.46 -8.83
CA GLY A 34 -1.71 -7.28 -9.68
C GLY A 34 -0.52 -7.15 -10.61
N LEU A 35 -0.78 -6.59 -11.78
CA LEU A 35 0.21 -6.23 -12.79
C LEU A 35 0.03 -4.75 -13.13
N ILE A 36 1.13 -4.00 -13.14
CA ILE A 36 1.15 -2.61 -13.61
C ILE A 36 2.21 -2.47 -14.69
N VAL A 37 1.78 -2.00 -15.85
CA VAL A 37 2.64 -1.57 -16.94
C VAL A 37 2.80 -0.07 -16.86
N LYS A 38 4.03 0.38 -16.62
CA LYS A 38 4.41 1.79 -16.51
C LYS A 38 5.64 2.06 -17.38
N PRO A 39 5.47 2.39 -18.67
CA PRO A 39 6.60 2.70 -19.53
C PRO A 39 7.32 3.94 -19.01
N GLU A 40 8.66 3.89 -19.02
CA GLU A 40 9.50 5.01 -18.58
C GLU A 40 9.26 6.26 -19.42
N ASP A 41 9.28 7.41 -18.76
CA ASP A 41 9.09 8.74 -19.35
C ASP A 41 7.79 8.92 -20.14
N LYS A 42 6.79 8.06 -19.92
CA LYS A 42 5.47 8.16 -20.53
C LYS A 42 4.42 8.69 -19.56
N GLN A 43 3.37 9.23 -20.16
CA GLN A 43 2.26 9.88 -19.45
C GLN A 43 1.13 8.91 -19.08
N PHE A 44 1.29 7.62 -19.31
CA PHE A 44 0.23 6.65 -19.06
C PHE A 44 0.70 5.45 -18.23
N ARG A 45 -0.24 4.83 -17.53
CA ARG A 45 -0.11 3.54 -16.84
C ARG A 45 -1.30 2.67 -17.17
N VAL A 46 -1.07 1.37 -17.18
CA VAL A 46 -2.13 0.38 -17.31
C VAL A 46 -1.97 -0.62 -16.18
N GLY A 47 -3.08 -0.98 -15.53
CA GLY A 47 -3.11 -1.92 -14.42
C GLY A 47 -4.14 -3.01 -14.62
N LEU A 48 -3.83 -4.20 -14.15
CA LEU A 48 -4.74 -5.34 -14.06
C LEU A 48 -4.60 -5.95 -12.68
N THR A 49 -5.72 -6.15 -11.99
CA THR A 49 -5.73 -6.79 -10.66
C THR A 49 -6.77 -7.91 -10.64
N GLY A 50 -6.36 -9.08 -10.20
CA GLY A 50 -7.24 -10.21 -9.91
C GLY A 50 -7.32 -10.46 -8.40
N ARG A 51 -8.52 -10.60 -7.88
CA ARG A 51 -8.80 -10.89 -6.48
C ARG A 51 -9.59 -12.19 -6.41
N MET A 52 -9.07 -13.16 -5.69
CA MET A 52 -9.77 -14.43 -5.48
C MET A 52 -10.94 -14.27 -4.50
N PRO A 53 -11.95 -15.14 -4.57
CA PRO A 53 -13.09 -15.07 -3.68
C PRO A 53 -12.66 -15.27 -2.22
N VAL A 54 -13.18 -14.44 -1.32
CA VAL A 54 -13.04 -14.66 0.13
C VAL A 54 -14.26 -15.44 0.59
N SER A 55 -14.02 -16.58 1.21
CA SER A 55 -15.08 -17.38 1.84
C SER A 55 -14.84 -17.45 3.34
N ALA A 56 -15.83 -17.09 4.10
CA ALA A 56 -15.82 -17.22 5.55
C ALA A 56 -16.97 -18.13 6.00
N THR A 57 -16.64 -19.16 6.74
CA THR A 57 -17.64 -19.99 7.41
C THR A 57 -18.10 -19.28 8.68
N SER A 58 -19.39 -19.28 8.96
CA SER A 58 -19.91 -18.66 10.16
C SER A 58 -19.56 -19.51 11.40
N ASN A 59 -18.95 -18.87 12.38
CA ASN A 59 -18.82 -19.42 13.72
C ASN A 59 -19.94 -18.82 14.56
N PHE A 60 -20.96 -19.62 14.83
CA PHE A 60 -21.97 -19.25 15.82
C PHE A 60 -21.41 -19.58 17.20
N THR A 61 -21.31 -18.57 18.03
CA THR A 61 -21.07 -18.82 19.46
C THR A 61 -22.42 -19.19 20.07
N VAL A 62 -22.49 -20.36 20.68
CA VAL A 62 -23.71 -20.93 21.30
C VAL A 62 -24.31 -20.05 22.43
N ALA A 63 -23.60 -18.97 22.80
CA ALA A 63 -24.04 -18.00 23.79
C ALA A 63 -25.17 -17.06 23.33
N SER A 64 -25.51 -17.02 22.05
CA SER A 64 -26.65 -16.28 21.56
C SER A 64 -27.94 -17.07 21.72
N LEU A 65 -28.32 -17.32 22.96
CA LEU A 65 -29.67 -17.70 23.31
C LEU A 65 -30.58 -16.50 23.08
N ILE A 66 -31.32 -16.49 22.00
CA ILE A 66 -32.37 -15.52 21.78
C ILE A 66 -33.46 -15.86 22.80
N ARG A 67 -33.49 -15.10 23.88
CA ARG A 67 -34.61 -15.14 24.85
C ARG A 67 -35.75 -14.36 24.27
N GLN A 68 -36.70 -15.05 23.71
CA GLN A 68 -37.95 -14.42 23.26
C GLN A 68 -38.96 -14.51 24.41
N GLN A 69 -39.29 -13.37 25.00
CA GLN A 69 -40.33 -13.29 26.02
C GLN A 69 -41.69 -13.31 25.30
N GLN A 70 -42.47 -14.33 25.58
CA GLN A 70 -43.82 -14.43 25.04
C GLN A 70 -44.79 -13.47 25.77
N PRO A 71 -45.90 -13.11 25.14
CA PRO A 71 -46.92 -12.25 25.79
C PRO A 71 -47.49 -12.79 27.10
N ASP A 72 -47.36 -14.09 27.36
CA ASP A 72 -47.77 -14.76 28.59
C ASP A 72 -46.70 -14.71 29.71
N GLY A 73 -45.60 -14.03 29.49
CA GLY A 73 -44.48 -13.92 30.44
C GLY A 73 -43.52 -15.11 30.45
N SER A 74 -43.74 -16.12 29.62
CA SER A 74 -42.81 -17.27 29.49
C SER A 74 -41.64 -16.89 28.60
N THR A 75 -40.47 -17.42 28.92
CA THR A 75 -39.23 -17.21 28.12
C THR A 75 -38.91 -18.46 27.32
N ILE A 76 -39.04 -18.38 26.02
CA ILE A 76 -38.55 -19.46 25.14
C ILE A 76 -37.06 -19.22 24.87
N GLN A 77 -36.21 -20.15 25.25
CA GLN A 77 -34.80 -20.21 24.88
C GLN A 77 -34.71 -20.92 23.53
N THR A 78 -34.47 -20.17 22.46
CA THR A 78 -34.20 -20.77 21.15
C THR A 78 -32.71 -20.88 20.95
N VAL A 79 -32.19 -22.08 20.98
CA VAL A 79 -30.80 -22.34 20.57
C VAL A 79 -30.74 -22.20 19.07
N GLY A 80 -30.09 -21.15 18.58
CA GLY A 80 -29.75 -21.02 17.17
C GLY A 80 -28.74 -22.11 16.81
N GLY A 81 -29.22 -23.20 16.27
CA GLY A 81 -28.35 -24.24 15.70
C GLY A 81 -28.26 -24.06 14.19
N ASN A 82 -27.12 -24.33 13.62
CA ASN A 82 -26.82 -24.36 12.18
C ASN A 82 -28.00 -24.88 11.37
N GLY A 83 -28.76 -23.95 10.75
CA GLY A 83 -29.69 -24.30 9.69
C GLY A 83 -30.86 -25.24 10.08
N ASP A 84 -31.19 -25.34 11.36
CA ASP A 84 -32.36 -26.15 11.77
C ASP A 84 -33.64 -25.45 11.31
N PRO A 85 -34.28 -25.93 10.23
CA PRO A 85 -35.51 -25.32 9.69
C PRO A 85 -36.70 -25.44 10.67
N ALA A 86 -36.62 -26.28 11.69
CA ALA A 86 -37.65 -26.49 12.69
C ALA A 86 -37.93 -25.26 13.57
N ARG A 87 -37.05 -24.24 13.53
CA ARG A 87 -37.16 -23.06 14.37
C ARG A 87 -37.35 -21.74 13.60
N GLY A 88 -37.49 -21.78 12.28
CA GLY A 88 -37.80 -20.63 11.44
C GLY A 88 -36.70 -19.56 11.31
N PHE A 89 -35.55 -19.76 11.90
CA PHE A 89 -34.43 -18.82 11.81
C PHE A 89 -33.50 -19.18 10.65
N ILE A 90 -33.35 -18.25 9.72
CA ILE A 90 -32.39 -18.38 8.60
C ILE A 90 -31.05 -17.86 9.07
N THR A 91 -30.02 -18.71 9.08
CA THR A 91 -28.66 -18.33 9.42
C THR A 91 -27.72 -18.53 8.22
N PRO A 92 -26.79 -17.59 7.95
CA PRO A 92 -25.84 -17.76 6.87
C PRO A 92 -24.83 -18.85 7.24
N ALA A 93 -24.78 -19.95 6.48
CA ALA A 93 -23.75 -20.95 6.65
C ALA A 93 -22.36 -20.46 6.22
N LYS A 94 -22.34 -19.54 5.25
CA LYS A 94 -21.14 -19.03 4.64
C LYS A 94 -21.37 -17.63 4.09
N VAL A 95 -20.40 -16.75 4.29
CA VAL A 95 -20.34 -15.46 3.59
C VAL A 95 -19.29 -15.53 2.52
N VAL A 96 -19.64 -15.10 1.31
CA VAL A 96 -18.73 -15.10 0.16
C VAL A 96 -18.61 -13.70 -0.39
N GLN A 97 -17.40 -13.18 -0.44
CA GLN A 97 -17.06 -12.06 -1.30
C GLN A 97 -16.54 -12.66 -2.62
N PRO A 98 -17.23 -12.45 -3.75
CA PRO A 98 -16.88 -13.11 -5.00
C PRO A 98 -15.51 -12.67 -5.52
N TRP A 99 -15.01 -13.36 -6.55
CA TRP A 99 -13.82 -12.93 -7.25
C TRP A 99 -14.04 -11.60 -7.98
N GLU A 100 -12.96 -10.87 -8.15
CA GLU A 100 -12.97 -9.59 -8.83
C GLU A 100 -11.79 -9.49 -9.79
N ILE A 101 -12.03 -8.91 -10.95
CA ILE A 101 -10.99 -8.52 -11.91
C ILE A 101 -11.16 -7.04 -12.18
N GLU A 102 -10.10 -6.27 -12.01
CA GLU A 102 -10.11 -4.83 -12.27
C GLU A 102 -9.04 -4.48 -13.29
N PHE A 103 -9.46 -3.85 -14.38
CA PHE A 103 -8.61 -3.24 -15.37
C PHE A 103 -8.68 -1.73 -15.24
N GLY A 104 -7.52 -1.06 -15.23
CA GLY A 104 -7.46 0.39 -15.06
C GLY A 104 -6.40 1.03 -15.95
N VAL A 105 -6.68 2.26 -16.36
CA VAL A 105 -5.76 3.12 -17.08
C VAL A 105 -5.65 4.47 -16.37
N ALA A 106 -4.46 5.05 -16.41
CA ALA A 106 -4.18 6.37 -15.91
C ALA A 106 -3.42 7.15 -16.98
N TYR A 107 -3.81 8.38 -17.21
CA TYR A 107 -3.15 9.28 -18.16
C TYR A 107 -2.93 10.66 -17.52
N GLN A 108 -1.71 11.16 -17.57
CA GLN A 108 -1.35 12.44 -16.99
C GLN A 108 -1.20 13.52 -18.06
N LEU A 109 -1.90 14.63 -17.88
CA LEU A 109 -1.71 15.87 -18.60
C LEU A 109 -0.76 16.77 -17.81
N GLY A 110 0.15 17.43 -18.49
CA GLY A 110 1.13 18.34 -17.90
C GLY A 110 2.58 18.02 -18.26
N PRO A 111 3.53 18.89 -17.91
CA PRO A 111 4.94 18.75 -18.27
C PRO A 111 5.66 17.61 -17.51
N ARG A 112 5.14 17.22 -16.37
CA ARG A 112 5.72 16.16 -15.55
C ARG A 112 5.38 14.78 -16.14
N PRO A 113 6.36 13.87 -16.37
CA PRO A 113 6.04 12.50 -16.75
C PRO A 113 5.34 11.76 -15.60
N LEU A 114 4.33 10.94 -15.92
CA LEU A 114 3.67 10.09 -14.92
C LEU A 114 4.63 9.02 -14.40
N ASN A 115 5.52 8.55 -15.25
CA ASN A 115 6.49 7.50 -14.99
C ASN A 115 7.92 8.04 -15.16
N PRO A 116 8.43 8.88 -14.26
CA PRO A 116 9.81 9.32 -14.36
C PRO A 116 10.74 8.12 -14.26
N ARG A 117 11.85 8.16 -15.00
CA ARG A 117 12.89 7.16 -14.90
C ARG A 117 13.40 7.08 -13.46
N TRP A 118 13.41 5.89 -12.92
CA TRP A 118 14.02 5.66 -11.63
C TRP A 118 15.54 5.64 -11.78
N ILE A 119 16.21 6.54 -11.11
CA ILE A 119 17.67 6.53 -10.97
C ILE A 119 17.95 5.97 -9.57
N GLU A 120 18.55 4.80 -9.52
CA GLU A 120 18.91 4.17 -8.26
C GLU A 120 20.02 4.99 -7.59
N PRO A 121 19.77 5.63 -6.45
CA PRO A 121 20.77 6.45 -5.77
C PRO A 121 22.00 5.64 -5.34
N ARG A 122 21.76 4.38 -5.03
CA ARG A 122 22.80 3.45 -4.59
C ARG A 122 23.81 3.10 -5.68
N ASP A 123 23.40 3.15 -6.96
CA ASP A 123 24.32 2.83 -8.06
C ASP A 123 25.49 3.81 -8.13
N HIS A 124 25.23 5.12 -7.98
CA HIS A 124 26.27 6.13 -7.93
C HIS A 124 27.17 6.00 -6.70
N GLU A 125 26.58 5.69 -5.54
CA GLU A 125 27.37 5.44 -4.32
C GLU A 125 28.27 4.22 -4.48
N LEU A 126 27.75 3.12 -5.03
CA LEU A 126 28.51 1.90 -5.29
C LEU A 126 29.61 2.10 -6.34
N GLU A 127 29.39 2.92 -7.34
CA GLU A 127 30.37 3.25 -8.36
C GLU A 127 31.54 4.02 -7.75
N LEU A 128 31.25 5.04 -6.95
CA LEU A 128 32.27 5.80 -6.21
C LEU A 128 33.03 4.93 -5.21
N GLU A 129 32.34 4.08 -4.45
CA GLU A 129 32.99 3.14 -3.54
C GLU A 129 33.96 2.16 -4.26
N ARG A 130 33.56 1.70 -5.46
CA ARG A 130 34.43 0.84 -6.30
C ARG A 130 35.66 1.59 -6.83
N GLU A 131 35.51 2.85 -7.21
CA GLU A 131 36.63 3.68 -7.66
C GLU A 131 37.63 3.91 -6.52
N ILE A 132 37.16 4.29 -5.35
CA ILE A 132 37.99 4.46 -4.15
C ILE A 132 38.67 3.15 -3.79
N ALA A 133 37.96 2.02 -3.81
CA ALA A 133 38.57 0.71 -3.52
C ALA A 133 39.67 0.35 -4.51
N ARG A 134 39.47 0.59 -5.81
CA ARG A 134 40.52 0.36 -6.85
C ARG A 134 41.74 1.24 -6.62
N ALA A 135 41.54 2.53 -6.32
CA ALA A 135 42.64 3.44 -6.04
C ALA A 135 43.44 3.00 -4.81
N ARG A 136 42.76 2.54 -3.76
CA ARG A 136 43.35 2.00 -2.54
C ARG A 136 44.18 0.74 -2.81
N ASP A 137 43.66 -0.20 -3.58
CA ASP A 137 44.34 -1.43 -3.95
C ASP A 137 45.61 -1.14 -4.74
N LEU A 138 45.57 -0.22 -5.68
CA LEU A 138 46.74 0.21 -6.44
C LEU A 138 47.81 0.84 -5.53
N ARG A 139 47.44 1.69 -4.57
CA ARG A 139 48.39 2.26 -3.59
C ARG A 139 49.03 1.16 -2.74
N LEU A 140 48.23 0.24 -2.22
CA LEU A 140 48.73 -0.86 -1.40
C LEU A 140 49.66 -1.78 -2.20
N GLN A 141 49.37 -2.06 -3.46
CA GLN A 141 50.28 -2.82 -4.34
C GLN A 141 51.61 -2.10 -4.55
N ASN A 142 51.60 -0.81 -4.86
CA ASN A 142 52.79 0.00 -5.00
C ASN A 142 53.63 0.04 -3.72
N GLN A 143 52.97 0.21 -2.56
CA GLN A 143 53.63 0.17 -1.26
C GLN A 143 54.32 -1.19 -1.02
N ARG A 144 53.65 -2.29 -1.30
CA ARG A 144 54.23 -3.64 -1.19
C ARG A 144 55.42 -3.81 -2.10
N PHE A 145 55.35 -3.34 -3.35
CA PHE A 145 56.47 -3.39 -4.30
C PHE A 145 57.67 -2.59 -3.81
N VAL A 146 57.46 -1.34 -3.37
CA VAL A 146 58.53 -0.50 -2.80
C VAL A 146 59.14 -1.16 -1.58
N MET A 147 58.33 -1.73 -0.69
CA MET A 147 58.83 -2.40 0.51
C MET A 147 59.59 -3.69 0.21
N ALA A 148 59.22 -4.43 -0.83
CA ALA A 148 59.91 -5.61 -1.26
C ALA A 148 61.30 -5.30 -1.86
N SER A 149 61.46 -4.11 -2.47
CA SER A 149 62.71 -3.68 -3.08
C SER A 149 63.76 -3.12 -2.08
N LEU A 150 63.34 -2.83 -0.82
CA LEU A 150 64.24 -2.28 0.18
C LEU A 150 65.11 -3.35 0.82
N PRO A 151 66.48 -3.12 0.92
CA PRO A 151 67.39 -4.05 1.57
C PRO A 151 67.06 -4.15 3.07
N SER A 152 67.38 -5.33 3.67
CA SER A 152 67.08 -5.60 5.09
C SER A 152 68.13 -6.48 5.75
N SER A 153 69.38 -6.55 5.13
CA SER A 153 70.47 -7.42 5.55
C SER A 153 71.13 -6.91 6.82
N THR A 154 71.36 -5.59 6.90
CA THR A 154 72.08 -4.98 8.02
C THR A 154 71.15 -4.40 9.08
N PRO A 155 71.59 -4.20 10.34
CA PRO A 155 70.78 -3.52 11.37
C PRO A 155 70.32 -2.11 10.98
N PHE A 156 71.16 -1.37 10.25
CA PHE A 156 70.81 -0.02 9.76
C PHE A 156 69.72 -0.07 8.70
N GLU A 157 69.81 -0.98 7.75
CA GLU A 157 68.77 -1.15 6.71
C GLU A 157 67.46 -1.58 7.31
N ARG A 158 67.43 -2.38 8.35
CA ARG A 158 66.21 -2.76 9.08
C ARG A 158 65.55 -1.56 9.77
N LEU A 159 66.36 -0.69 10.37
CA LEU A 159 65.87 0.53 11.00
C LEU A 159 65.25 1.49 9.97
N GLU A 160 65.92 1.70 8.84
CA GLU A 160 65.45 2.53 7.74
C GLU A 160 64.16 1.98 7.14
N ARG A 161 64.07 0.67 6.97
CA ARG A 161 62.83 0.00 6.53
C ARG A 161 61.68 0.19 7.53
N ALA A 162 61.92 0.08 8.82
CA ALA A 162 60.94 0.31 9.86
C ALA A 162 60.44 1.77 9.85
N ARG A 163 61.37 2.72 9.65
CA ARG A 163 61.02 4.16 9.55
C ARG A 163 60.13 4.41 8.32
N ARG A 164 60.46 3.85 7.16
CA ARG A 164 59.65 3.97 5.95
C ARG A 164 58.27 3.35 6.11
N LEU A 165 58.14 2.18 6.75
CA LEU A 165 56.88 1.57 7.08
C LEU A 165 55.98 2.51 7.93
N GLY A 166 56.60 3.17 8.92
CA GLY A 166 55.87 4.14 9.75
C GLY A 166 55.38 5.35 8.98
N ILE A 167 56.17 5.85 8.02
CA ILE A 167 55.76 6.95 7.13
C ILE A 167 54.61 6.50 6.23
N MET A 168 54.73 5.36 5.54
CA MET A 168 53.73 4.83 4.65
C MET A 168 52.38 4.53 5.36
N ALA A 169 52.45 4.05 6.62
CA ALA A 169 51.25 3.81 7.42
C ALA A 169 50.50 5.12 7.75
N ARG A 170 51.27 6.22 8.01
CA ARG A 170 50.64 7.55 8.26
C ARG A 170 50.04 8.13 6.97
N GLU A 171 50.74 8.01 5.84
CA GLU A 171 50.26 8.45 4.54
C GLU A 171 48.97 7.70 4.15
N GLU A 172 48.93 6.39 4.37
CA GLU A 172 47.75 5.58 4.11
C GLU A 172 46.58 5.93 5.03
N ALA A 173 46.84 6.22 6.33
CA ALA A 173 45.81 6.66 7.24
C ALA A 173 45.22 8.02 6.83
N ALA A 174 46.08 8.99 6.44
CA ALA A 174 45.67 10.28 5.93
C ALA A 174 44.85 10.15 4.61
N ALA A 175 45.30 9.29 3.68
CA ALA A 175 44.58 9.04 2.45
C ALA A 175 43.20 8.44 2.69
N ARG A 176 43.05 7.52 3.64
CA ARG A 176 41.73 6.96 4.02
C ARG A 176 40.81 8.01 4.60
N GLU A 177 41.32 8.90 5.44
CA GLU A 177 40.54 9.97 6.02
C GLU A 177 39.98 10.92 4.94
N ILE A 178 40.81 11.25 3.94
CA ILE A 178 40.39 12.05 2.79
C ILE A 178 39.30 11.33 1.98
N GLU A 179 39.52 10.04 1.65
CA GLU A 179 38.57 9.22 0.88
C GLU A 179 37.24 9.08 1.59
N ASP A 180 37.25 8.86 2.91
CA ASP A 180 36.04 8.77 3.70
C ASP A 180 35.30 10.13 3.82
N ALA A 181 36.03 11.24 3.78
CA ALA A 181 35.46 12.58 3.69
C ALA A 181 34.82 12.83 2.31
N GLU A 182 35.52 12.52 1.23
CA GLU A 182 35.01 12.62 -0.14
C GLU A 182 33.73 11.80 -0.34
N LEU A 183 33.69 10.58 0.18
CA LEU A 183 32.52 9.73 0.11
C LEU A 183 31.32 10.34 0.88
N ARG A 184 31.56 10.88 2.07
CA ARG A 184 30.52 11.57 2.86
C ARG A 184 29.97 12.79 2.14
N ASP A 185 30.86 13.63 1.58
CA ASP A 185 30.48 14.83 0.86
C ASP A 185 29.72 14.52 -0.42
N ALA A 186 30.15 13.50 -1.17
CA ALA A 186 29.44 13.04 -2.36
C ALA A 186 28.03 12.49 -2.03
N LYS A 187 27.90 11.71 -0.96
CA LYS A 187 26.57 11.24 -0.49
C LYS A 187 25.66 12.40 -0.13
N LYS A 188 26.15 13.38 0.59
CA LYS A 188 25.41 14.58 0.95
C LYS A 188 24.97 15.39 -0.28
N LEU A 189 25.88 15.58 -1.23
CA LEU A 189 25.58 16.27 -2.50
C LEU A 189 24.49 15.55 -3.30
N LEU A 190 24.54 14.23 -3.38
CA LEU A 190 23.50 13.44 -4.06
C LEU A 190 22.15 13.56 -3.37
N GLU A 191 22.13 13.61 -2.05
CA GLU A 191 20.90 13.83 -1.27
C GLU A 191 20.33 15.23 -1.52
N GLU A 192 21.14 16.26 -1.46
CA GLU A 192 20.76 17.65 -1.75
C GLU A 192 20.24 17.80 -3.19
N GLN A 193 20.88 17.17 -4.18
CA GLN A 193 20.42 17.18 -5.57
C GLN A 193 19.06 16.47 -5.74
N ARG A 194 18.83 15.38 -5.02
CA ARG A 194 17.53 14.69 -5.02
C ARG A 194 16.44 15.56 -4.41
N GLU A 195 16.72 16.18 -3.30
CA GLU A 195 15.78 17.08 -2.63
C GLU A 195 15.47 18.31 -3.51
N ALA A 196 16.48 18.93 -4.08
CA ALA A 196 16.30 20.06 -5.02
C ALA A 196 15.47 19.65 -6.25
N ARG A 197 15.72 18.46 -6.82
CA ARG A 197 14.92 17.94 -7.93
C ARG A 197 13.47 17.72 -7.52
N TYR A 198 13.23 17.18 -6.34
CA TYR A 198 11.89 16.97 -5.81
C TYR A 198 11.15 18.29 -5.55
N GLN A 199 11.84 19.29 -5.00
CA GLN A 199 11.27 20.61 -4.73
C GLN A 199 10.95 21.40 -6.03
N ASN A 200 11.83 21.29 -7.03
CA ASN A 200 11.68 21.97 -8.33
C ASN A 200 10.87 21.16 -9.36
N TRP A 201 10.28 20.05 -8.96
CA TRP A 201 9.51 19.22 -9.89
C TRP A 201 8.25 19.95 -10.34
N PRO A 202 7.94 19.98 -11.67
CA PRO A 202 6.70 20.57 -12.18
C PRO A 202 5.49 19.92 -11.50
N ARG A 203 4.65 20.72 -10.86
CA ARG A 203 3.50 20.24 -10.09
C ARG A 203 2.17 20.45 -10.78
N GLU A 204 2.17 21.29 -11.80
CA GLU A 204 1.00 21.49 -12.66
C GLU A 204 0.69 20.20 -13.43
N ARG A 205 -0.31 19.47 -12.95
CA ARG A 205 -0.72 18.22 -13.57
C ARG A 205 -2.20 17.97 -13.37
N VAL A 206 -2.79 17.30 -14.33
CA VAL A 206 -4.11 16.70 -14.23
C VAL A 206 -3.96 15.21 -14.54
N LEU A 207 -4.35 14.35 -13.62
CA LEU A 207 -4.34 12.91 -13.80
C LEU A 207 -5.75 12.43 -14.10
N LEU A 208 -5.95 11.85 -15.26
CA LEU A 208 -7.18 11.20 -15.67
C LEU A 208 -7.09 9.70 -15.35
N LEU A 209 -8.15 9.17 -14.77
CA LEU A 209 -8.23 7.77 -14.33
C LEU A 209 -9.50 7.16 -14.91
N ALA A 210 -9.39 5.94 -15.41
CA ALA A 210 -10.54 5.13 -15.77
C ALA A 210 -10.28 3.68 -15.37
N SER A 211 -11.30 3.00 -14.85
CA SER A 211 -11.22 1.57 -14.57
C SER A 211 -12.55 0.88 -14.78
N VAL A 212 -12.47 -0.42 -14.98
CA VAL A 212 -13.63 -1.32 -15.05
C VAL A 212 -13.38 -2.44 -14.06
N LEU A 213 -14.27 -2.57 -13.09
CA LEU A 213 -14.29 -3.68 -12.15
C LEU A 213 -15.34 -4.70 -12.58
N MET A 214 -14.93 -5.93 -12.77
CA MET A 214 -15.79 -7.09 -12.98
C MET A 214 -15.85 -7.89 -11.69
N THR A 215 -17.06 -8.18 -11.22
CA THR A 215 -17.29 -9.01 -10.04
C THR A 215 -18.04 -10.27 -10.45
N GLY A 216 -17.55 -11.41 -10.01
CA GLY A 216 -18.09 -12.72 -10.36
C GLY A 216 -19.44 -13.02 -9.70
N PRO A 217 -20.10 -14.07 -10.15
CA PRO A 217 -21.33 -14.55 -9.55
C PRO A 217 -21.05 -15.24 -8.21
N SER A 218 -22.08 -15.31 -7.38
CA SER A 218 -22.12 -16.14 -6.17
C SER A 218 -23.41 -16.94 -6.26
N GLU A 219 -23.29 -18.24 -6.52
CA GLU A 219 -24.45 -19.13 -6.57
C GLU A 219 -25.12 -19.22 -5.19
N ASP A 220 -26.45 -19.23 -5.17
CA ASP A 220 -27.27 -19.33 -3.95
C ASP A 220 -26.99 -18.24 -2.88
N ALA A 221 -26.39 -17.13 -3.28
CA ALA A 221 -26.17 -16.03 -2.36
C ALA A 221 -27.48 -15.29 -2.03
N VAL A 222 -27.63 -14.96 -0.75
CA VAL A 222 -28.75 -14.17 -0.19
C VAL A 222 -28.19 -12.81 0.26
N ALA A 223 -28.98 -11.75 0.04
CA ALA A 223 -28.62 -10.42 0.50
C ALA A 223 -28.46 -10.39 2.02
N LEU A 224 -27.48 -9.63 2.50
CA LEU A 224 -27.25 -9.45 3.93
C LEU A 224 -28.46 -8.79 4.60
N GLU A 225 -29.06 -7.80 3.95
CA GLU A 225 -30.27 -7.12 4.40
C GLU A 225 -31.44 -8.10 4.48
N GLY A 226 -31.60 -8.96 3.48
CA GLY A 226 -32.62 -10.01 3.49
C GLY A 226 -32.41 -10.99 4.64
N PHE A 227 -31.18 -11.30 4.99
CA PHE A 227 -30.86 -12.14 6.15
C PHE A 227 -31.26 -11.45 7.48
N ILE A 228 -30.95 -10.16 7.64
CA ILE A 228 -31.34 -9.40 8.85
C ILE A 228 -32.85 -9.38 8.99
N ASP A 229 -33.59 -9.21 7.91
CA ASP A 229 -35.03 -9.25 7.87
C ASP A 229 -35.65 -10.66 7.86
N GLN A 230 -34.81 -11.69 7.95
CA GLN A 230 -35.17 -13.11 7.86
C GLN A 230 -35.93 -13.44 6.55
N ARG A 231 -35.56 -12.78 5.47
CA ARG A 231 -36.05 -13.02 4.11
C ARG A 231 -34.96 -13.63 3.24
N ARG A 232 -35.34 -14.54 2.37
CA ARG A 232 -34.42 -15.16 1.43
C ARG A 232 -34.50 -14.44 0.08
N GLU A 233 -33.73 -13.40 -0.08
CA GLU A 233 -33.60 -12.64 -1.31
C GLU A 233 -32.33 -13.00 -2.04
N LEU A 234 -32.44 -13.64 -3.21
CA LEU A 234 -31.29 -14.09 -4.00
C LEU A 234 -30.58 -12.91 -4.65
N VAL A 235 -29.26 -12.88 -4.52
CA VAL A 235 -28.39 -11.82 -5.06
C VAL A 235 -27.13 -12.40 -5.69
N GLY A 236 -26.47 -11.61 -6.54
CA GLY A 236 -25.15 -11.92 -7.03
C GLY A 236 -25.05 -13.09 -8.01
N GLN A 237 -26.14 -13.50 -8.63
CA GLN A 237 -26.16 -14.63 -9.57
C GLN A 237 -25.53 -14.30 -10.93
N LYS A 238 -25.31 -13.03 -11.24
CA LYS A 238 -24.75 -12.56 -12.51
C LYS A 238 -23.40 -11.88 -12.29
N VAL A 239 -22.55 -11.95 -13.31
CA VAL A 239 -21.37 -11.10 -13.40
C VAL A 239 -21.84 -9.66 -13.47
N THR A 240 -21.24 -8.79 -12.65
CA THR A 240 -21.49 -7.36 -12.67
C THR A 240 -20.27 -6.61 -13.18
N ILE A 241 -20.51 -5.50 -13.89
CA ILE A 241 -19.47 -4.65 -14.47
C ILE A 241 -19.67 -3.24 -13.94
N MET A 242 -18.67 -2.70 -13.27
CA MET A 242 -18.66 -1.38 -12.65
C MET A 242 -17.63 -0.49 -13.34
N PRO A 243 -18.01 0.36 -14.30
CA PRO A 243 -17.14 1.37 -14.87
C PRO A 243 -16.92 2.51 -13.89
N ARG A 244 -15.71 3.06 -13.86
CA ARG A 244 -15.30 4.16 -13.01
C ARG A 244 -14.45 5.14 -13.80
N ALA A 245 -14.62 6.42 -13.55
CA ALA A 245 -13.78 7.48 -14.09
C ALA A 245 -13.47 8.51 -13.01
N GLY A 246 -12.30 9.11 -13.10
CA GLY A 246 -11.89 10.11 -12.11
C GLY A 246 -10.82 11.04 -12.63
N VAL A 247 -10.67 12.15 -11.94
CA VAL A 247 -9.66 13.15 -12.18
C VAL A 247 -9.00 13.54 -10.86
N GLU A 248 -7.68 13.66 -10.88
CA GLU A 248 -6.89 14.20 -9.76
C GLU A 248 -6.10 15.42 -10.27
N SER A 249 -6.10 16.48 -9.49
CA SER A 249 -5.28 17.66 -9.74
C SER A 249 -4.62 18.14 -8.46
N GLU A 250 -3.46 18.74 -8.59
CA GLU A 250 -2.78 19.43 -7.50
C GLU A 250 -3.21 20.89 -7.53
N ALA A 251 -4.36 21.21 -6.92
CA ALA A 251 -4.98 22.54 -6.95
C ALA A 251 -4.07 23.62 -6.34
N ILE A 252 -3.35 23.28 -5.28
CA ILE A 252 -2.28 24.13 -4.73
C ILE A 252 -1.01 23.27 -4.73
N PRO A 253 0.01 23.66 -5.51
CA PRO A 253 1.24 22.90 -5.61
C PRO A 253 1.81 22.53 -4.25
N ASN A 254 2.09 21.24 -4.07
CA ASN A 254 2.70 20.68 -2.88
C ASN A 254 1.88 20.79 -1.57
N LEU A 255 0.68 21.34 -1.60
CA LEU A 255 -0.17 21.53 -0.42
C LEU A 255 -1.49 20.77 -0.53
N LEU A 256 -2.25 21.01 -1.61
CA LEU A 256 -3.60 20.52 -1.76
C LEU A 256 -3.78 19.75 -3.06
N LYS A 257 -4.19 18.48 -2.93
CA LYS A 257 -4.68 17.69 -4.05
C LYS A 257 -6.19 17.55 -3.98
N THR A 258 -6.83 17.67 -5.10
CA THR A 258 -8.27 17.50 -5.28
C THR A 258 -8.52 16.30 -6.16
N ARG A 259 -9.56 15.55 -5.86
CA ARG A 259 -10.02 14.41 -6.66
C ARG A 259 -11.52 14.51 -6.86
N ALA A 260 -11.95 14.14 -8.04
CA ALA A 260 -13.36 13.95 -8.34
C ALA A 260 -13.50 12.68 -9.18
N GLY A 261 -14.59 11.96 -9.01
CA GLY A 261 -14.83 10.73 -9.76
C GLY A 261 -16.30 10.37 -9.80
N VAL A 262 -16.62 9.53 -10.76
CA VAL A 262 -17.95 8.94 -10.92
C VAL A 262 -17.80 7.45 -11.13
N TYR A 263 -18.76 6.69 -10.65
CA TYR A 263 -18.85 5.27 -10.97
C TYR A 263 -20.32 4.81 -11.02
N LEU A 264 -20.54 3.78 -11.82
CA LEU A 264 -21.83 3.14 -11.96
C LEU A 264 -21.80 1.82 -11.22
N GLU A 265 -22.49 1.74 -10.08
CA GLU A 265 -22.63 0.50 -9.32
C GLU A 265 -23.81 -0.31 -9.86
N PRO A 266 -23.56 -1.45 -10.50
CA PRO A 266 -24.63 -2.33 -10.97
C PRO A 266 -25.31 -3.01 -9.79
N SER A 267 -26.63 -3.13 -9.82
CA SER A 267 -27.34 -3.92 -8.83
C SER A 267 -26.95 -5.39 -8.90
N ARG A 268 -26.83 -5.99 -7.74
CA ARG A 268 -26.63 -7.44 -7.60
C ARG A 268 -27.94 -8.22 -7.46
N PHE A 269 -29.05 -7.51 -7.33
CA PHE A 269 -30.41 -8.07 -7.33
C PHE A 269 -30.88 -8.36 -8.75
N ALA A 270 -31.83 -9.29 -8.88
CA ALA A 270 -32.28 -9.73 -10.20
C ALA A 270 -32.97 -8.62 -11.01
N ASP A 271 -33.69 -7.76 -10.32
CA ASP A 271 -34.52 -6.67 -10.84
C ASP A 271 -34.04 -5.28 -10.43
N GLY A 272 -32.87 -5.21 -9.79
CA GLY A 272 -32.34 -3.95 -9.30
C GLY A 272 -31.75 -3.07 -10.41
N SER A 273 -31.94 -1.76 -10.28
CA SER A 273 -31.33 -0.75 -11.12
C SER A 273 -29.90 -0.44 -10.66
N SER A 274 -29.03 -0.05 -11.61
CA SER A 274 -27.72 0.49 -11.27
C SER A 274 -27.84 1.84 -10.56
N ARG A 275 -26.85 2.14 -9.71
CA ARG A 275 -26.73 3.41 -8.99
C ARG A 275 -25.53 4.19 -9.51
N GLU A 276 -25.74 5.49 -9.71
CA GLU A 276 -24.66 6.41 -10.04
C GLU A 276 -24.09 7.00 -8.76
N HIS A 277 -22.78 7.00 -8.66
CA HIS A 277 -22.06 7.56 -7.53
C HIS A 277 -21.17 8.71 -7.97
N LEU A 278 -21.20 9.78 -7.19
CA LEU A 278 -20.27 10.90 -7.32
C LEU A 278 -19.33 10.90 -6.12
N THR A 279 -18.04 10.94 -6.39
CA THR A 279 -17.01 10.98 -5.35
C THR A 279 -16.19 12.25 -5.45
N VAL A 280 -15.89 12.86 -4.30
CA VAL A 280 -14.98 13.99 -4.17
C VAL A 280 -14.00 13.70 -3.05
N GLY A 281 -12.74 14.03 -3.26
CA GLY A 281 -11.70 13.83 -2.26
C GLY A 281 -10.71 14.99 -2.21
N LEU A 282 -10.15 15.20 -1.05
CA LEU A 282 -9.14 16.20 -0.76
C LEU A 282 -7.99 15.57 0.00
N ASP A 283 -6.74 15.87 -0.42
CA ASP A 283 -5.54 15.57 0.34
C ASP A 283 -4.84 16.87 0.71
N VAL A 284 -4.63 17.09 1.98
CA VAL A 284 -3.89 18.24 2.49
C VAL A 284 -2.57 17.76 3.09
N ARG A 285 -1.48 18.29 2.56
CA ARG A 285 -0.15 18.13 3.16
C ARG A 285 -0.08 19.03 4.39
N LEU A 286 0.31 18.47 5.53
CA LEU A 286 0.45 19.23 6.75
C LEU A 286 1.90 19.71 6.90
N PHE A 287 2.66 19.06 7.72
CA PHE A 287 4.02 19.45 8.08
C PHE A 287 4.91 18.21 8.24
N LYS A 288 6.22 18.43 8.23
CA LYS A 288 7.19 17.41 8.60
C LYS A 288 7.19 17.31 10.12
N TRP A 289 6.83 16.16 10.65
CA TRP A 289 6.82 15.92 12.09
C TRP A 289 7.45 14.57 12.39
N ASP A 290 8.48 14.63 13.21
CA ASP A 290 9.10 13.45 13.77
C ASP A 290 8.40 13.09 15.09
N VAL A 291 7.57 12.04 15.05
CA VAL A 291 6.87 11.57 16.24
C VAL A 291 7.83 10.74 17.08
N PHE A 292 8.42 11.34 18.10
CA PHE A 292 9.32 10.69 19.06
C PHE A 292 10.54 9.96 18.44
N GLY A 293 11.08 10.46 17.33
CA GLY A 293 12.19 9.82 16.64
C GLY A 293 11.83 8.58 15.81
N LEU A 294 10.55 8.20 15.76
CA LEU A 294 10.09 7.02 15.03
C LEU A 294 9.92 7.26 13.52
N PHE A 295 9.70 8.52 13.12
CA PHE A 295 9.43 8.90 11.74
C PHE A 295 10.23 10.12 11.29
N PRO A 296 11.57 10.06 11.30
CA PRO A 296 12.41 11.21 10.98
C PRO A 296 12.16 11.68 9.54
N GLY A 297 11.92 12.97 9.38
CA GLY A 297 11.78 13.63 8.08
C GLY A 297 10.51 13.31 7.30
N LYS A 298 9.54 12.57 7.86
CA LYS A 298 8.32 12.21 7.16
C LYS A 298 7.30 13.33 7.11
N GLU A 299 6.63 13.45 5.98
CA GLU A 299 5.54 14.40 5.76
C GLU A 299 4.22 13.79 6.13
N TRP A 300 3.44 14.49 6.91
CA TRP A 300 2.08 14.09 7.28
C TRP A 300 1.06 14.65 6.30
N ARG A 301 0.07 13.83 6.00
CA ARG A 301 -1.07 14.21 5.15
C ARG A 301 -2.36 13.79 5.79
N VAL A 302 -3.39 14.60 5.57
CA VAL A 302 -4.78 14.27 5.88
C VAL A 302 -5.54 14.19 4.58
N SER A 303 -6.26 13.09 4.41
CA SER A 303 -7.12 12.87 3.25
C SER A 303 -8.57 12.75 3.73
N SER A 304 -9.49 13.40 3.01
CA SER A 304 -10.92 13.25 3.22
C SER A 304 -11.59 12.90 1.90
N PHE A 305 -12.68 12.16 1.98
CA PHE A 305 -13.52 11.88 0.83
C PHE A 305 -14.99 11.84 1.20
N VAL A 306 -15.81 12.11 0.20
CA VAL A 306 -17.26 11.98 0.25
C VAL A 306 -17.68 11.18 -0.99
N ASP A 307 -18.59 10.24 -0.82
CA ASP A 307 -19.21 9.45 -1.87
C ASP A 307 -20.73 9.53 -1.70
N VAL A 308 -21.42 9.99 -2.71
CA VAL A 308 -22.87 10.19 -2.68
C VAL A 308 -23.56 9.50 -3.85
N SER A 309 -24.70 8.92 -3.55
CA SER A 309 -25.63 8.33 -4.51
C SER A 309 -27.06 8.59 -4.04
N GLU A 310 -28.07 8.22 -4.80
CA GLU A 310 -29.47 8.53 -4.55
C GLU A 310 -29.96 8.19 -3.13
N ARG A 311 -29.48 7.08 -2.54
CA ARG A 311 -29.85 6.63 -1.19
C ARG A 311 -28.64 6.21 -0.36
N TYR A 312 -27.47 6.72 -0.72
CA TYR A 312 -26.22 6.33 -0.09
C TYR A 312 -25.32 7.54 0.10
N GLN A 313 -24.78 7.66 1.29
CA GLN A 313 -23.77 8.66 1.62
C GLN A 313 -22.68 7.98 2.42
N ASN A 314 -21.44 8.16 1.99
CA ASN A 314 -20.26 7.69 2.70
C ASN A 314 -19.24 8.81 2.76
N TYR A 315 -18.58 8.93 3.87
CA TYR A 315 -17.49 9.88 4.05
C TYR A 315 -16.38 9.24 4.88
N GLY A 316 -15.18 9.62 4.59
CA GLY A 316 -14.02 9.10 5.31
C GLY A 316 -12.97 10.15 5.52
N LEU A 317 -12.22 9.96 6.59
CA LEU A 317 -11.05 10.73 6.95
C LEU A 317 -9.90 9.79 7.21
N SER A 318 -8.73 10.10 6.70
CA SER A 318 -7.51 9.35 6.98
C SER A 318 -6.34 10.30 7.23
N ALA A 319 -5.42 9.89 8.07
CA ALA A 319 -4.16 10.56 8.28
C ALA A 319 -3.02 9.56 8.11
N GLY A 320 -1.94 9.98 7.48
CA GLY A 320 -0.80 9.13 7.24
C GLY A 320 0.48 9.91 6.97
N SER A 321 1.60 9.21 7.10
CA SER A 321 2.91 9.75 6.76
C SER A 321 3.37 9.18 5.42
N TRP A 322 3.99 10.03 4.59
CA TRP A 322 4.52 9.67 3.28
C TRP A 322 6.02 9.92 3.20
N HIS A 323 6.69 9.14 2.39
CA HIS A 323 8.11 9.29 2.09
C HIS A 323 8.33 10.21 0.90
#